data_6be49374a70cee9e4c6980af4d58dd74
#
_entry.id   6be49374a70cee9e4c6980af4d58dd74
#
_cell.length_a   1.000
_cell.length_b   1.000
_cell.length_c   1.000
_cell.angle_alpha   90.00
_cell.angle_beta   90.00
_cell.angle_gamma   90.00
#
_symmetry.space_group_name_H-M   'P 1'
#
loop_
_entity.id
_entity.type
_entity.pdbx_description
1 polymer ?
#
loop_
_entity_poly.entity_id
_entity_poly.type
_entity_poly.pdbx_seq_one_letter_code
_entity_poly.pdbx_strand_id
1 'polypeptide(L)'
;MDFKQGGQAIQRIRKERGMTQEQLAEITNVASNSISRIERGLLMPALPTLIDICNALGTGADSILAAYIAMDTPIRWTPLAEKLGGLDLEKQHKIEAILNCLIETI
;
A
#
# COMPACT_ATOMS: atom_id res chain seq x y z
N MET A 1 -9.59 -7.76 3.71
CA MET A 1 -8.68 -6.59 3.59
C MET A 1 -9.00 -5.61 4.70
N ASP A 2 -7.99 -5.13 5.38
CA ASP A 2 -8.19 -4.25 6.54
C ASP A 2 -7.70 -2.84 6.23
N PHE A 3 -8.62 -1.96 5.86
CA PHE A 3 -8.34 -0.57 5.52
C PHE A 3 -7.78 0.22 6.71
N LYS A 4 -8.27 -0.10 7.91
CA LYS A 4 -7.84 0.60 9.12
C LYS A 4 -6.42 0.26 9.50
N GLN A 5 -6.05 -1.00 9.47
CA GLN A 5 -4.68 -1.43 9.78
C GLN A 5 -3.69 -0.92 8.74
N GLY A 6 -4.06 -0.97 7.46
CA GLY A 6 -3.23 -0.42 6.40
C GLY A 6 -3.00 1.08 6.57
N GLY A 7 -4.06 1.82 6.86
CA GLY A 7 -3.98 3.25 7.12
C GLY A 7 -3.14 3.58 8.36
N GLN A 8 -3.26 2.79 9.41
CA GLN A 8 -2.45 2.95 10.62
C GLN A 8 -0.97 2.69 10.35
N ALA A 9 -0.65 1.73 9.49
CA ALA A 9 0.73 1.46 9.10
C ALA A 9 1.33 2.66 8.36
N ILE A 10 0.59 3.25 7.44
CA ILE A 10 1.01 4.46 6.72
C ILE A 10 1.26 5.60 7.72
N GLN A 11 0.33 5.83 8.64
CA GLN A 11 0.45 6.88 9.65
C GLN A 11 1.68 6.66 10.53
N ARG A 12 1.90 5.45 11.01
CA ARG A 12 3.03 5.11 11.86
C ARG A 12 4.35 5.40 11.16
N ILE A 13 4.51 4.92 9.93
CA ILE A 13 5.74 5.11 9.17
C ILE A 13 5.94 6.59 8.86
N ARG A 14 4.88 7.30 8.48
CA ARG A 14 4.93 8.74 8.24
C ARG A 14 5.47 9.49 9.47
N LYS A 15 4.95 9.19 10.66
CA LYS A 15 5.40 9.81 11.91
C LYS A 15 6.83 9.44 12.24
N GLU A 16 7.23 8.20 12.00
CA GLU A 16 8.62 7.75 12.18
C GLU A 16 9.59 8.53 11.29
N ARG A 17 9.14 8.93 10.09
CA ARG A 17 9.93 9.75 9.16
C ARG A 17 9.86 11.24 9.46
N GLY A 18 9.12 11.65 10.50
CA GLY A 18 8.97 13.05 10.87
C GLY A 18 8.15 13.87 9.87
N MET A 19 7.28 13.25 9.09
CA MET A 19 6.46 13.93 8.10
C MET A 19 5.08 14.26 8.63
N THR A 20 4.54 15.42 8.20
CA THR A 20 3.14 15.75 8.41
C THR A 20 2.27 15.16 7.29
N GLN A 21 0.96 15.11 7.51
CA GLN A 21 0.03 14.69 6.46
C GLN A 21 0.12 15.60 5.24
N GLU A 22 0.29 16.89 5.45
CA GLU A 22 0.43 17.87 4.37
C GLU A 22 1.71 17.64 3.55
N GLN A 23 2.81 17.31 4.21
CA GLN A 23 4.06 17.00 3.52
C GLN A 23 3.93 15.74 2.66
N LEU A 24 3.32 14.70 3.21
CA LEU A 24 3.09 13.48 2.45
C LEU A 24 2.16 13.72 1.26
N ALA A 25 1.10 14.51 1.47
CA ALA A 25 0.16 14.89 0.42
C ALA A 25 0.86 15.64 -0.71
N GLU A 26 1.72 16.57 -0.38
CA GLU A 26 2.48 17.35 -1.36
C GLU A 26 3.40 16.47 -2.20
N ILE A 27 4.16 15.59 -1.56
CA ILE A 27 5.10 14.70 -2.24
C ILE A 27 4.37 13.72 -3.16
N THR A 28 3.23 13.21 -2.75
CA THR A 28 2.47 12.22 -3.52
C THR A 28 1.49 12.85 -4.49
N ASN A 29 1.36 14.17 -4.48
CA ASN A 29 0.38 14.90 -5.28
C ASN A 29 -1.07 14.43 -5.01
N VAL A 30 -1.36 14.16 -3.75
CA VAL A 30 -2.68 13.73 -3.25
C VAL A 30 -3.18 14.80 -2.28
N ALA A 31 -4.47 15.06 -2.26
CA ALA A 31 -5.03 16.03 -1.32
C ALA A 31 -4.79 15.58 0.14
N SER A 32 -4.47 16.52 1.02
CA SER A 32 -4.22 16.20 2.44
C SER A 32 -5.43 15.57 3.11
N ASN A 33 -6.64 15.96 2.71
CA ASN A 33 -7.87 15.34 3.17
C ASN A 33 -7.94 13.86 2.78
N SER A 34 -7.48 13.52 1.59
CA SER A 34 -7.42 12.13 1.12
C SER A 34 -6.40 11.33 1.93
N ILE A 35 -5.23 11.90 2.21
CA ILE A 35 -4.24 11.25 3.08
C ILE A 35 -4.83 10.99 4.46
N SER A 36 -5.52 11.96 5.05
CA SER A 36 -6.18 11.80 6.34
C SER A 36 -7.20 10.66 6.32
N ARG A 37 -8.01 10.57 5.27
CA ARG A 37 -9.00 9.50 5.13
C ARG A 37 -8.37 8.14 4.93
N ILE A 38 -7.28 8.06 4.19
CA ILE A 38 -6.52 6.82 4.01
C ILE A 38 -5.98 6.35 5.36
N GLU A 39 -5.36 7.24 6.14
CA GLU A 39 -4.79 6.90 7.43
C GLU A 39 -5.85 6.45 8.45
N ARG A 40 -7.07 6.98 8.35
CA ARG A 40 -8.18 6.59 9.22
C ARG A 40 -8.92 5.33 8.74
N GLY A 41 -8.54 4.77 7.61
CA GLY A 41 -9.19 3.58 7.06
C GLY A 41 -10.53 3.86 6.38
N LEU A 42 -10.79 5.11 6.02
CA LEU A 42 -12.04 5.52 5.36
C LEU A 42 -11.92 5.51 3.83
N LEU A 43 -10.72 5.42 3.31
CA LEU A 43 -10.45 5.42 1.88
C LEU A 43 -9.31 4.45 1.58
N MET A 44 -9.53 3.54 0.63
CA MET A 44 -8.48 2.68 0.12
C MET A 44 -7.76 3.41 -1.01
N PRO A 45 -6.43 3.62 -0.92
CA PRO A 45 -5.71 4.25 -2.03
C PRO A 45 -5.69 3.32 -3.24
N ALA A 46 -5.76 3.88 -4.43
CA ALA A 46 -5.51 3.14 -5.65
C ALA A 46 -4.05 2.66 -5.66
N LEU A 47 -3.77 1.58 -6.39
CA LEU A 47 -2.43 0.99 -6.41
C LEU A 47 -1.32 2.00 -6.78
N PRO A 48 -1.47 2.83 -7.82
CA PRO A 48 -0.44 3.83 -8.12
C PRO A 48 -0.20 4.81 -6.96
N THR A 49 -1.26 5.24 -6.28
CA THR A 49 -1.16 6.13 -5.13
C THR A 49 -0.44 5.43 -3.97
N LEU A 50 -0.74 4.17 -3.74
CA LEU A 50 -0.06 3.39 -2.70
C LEU A 50 1.43 3.26 -2.97
N ILE A 51 1.81 3.05 -4.22
CA ILE A 51 3.22 3.00 -4.63
C ILE A 51 3.89 4.36 -4.38
N ASP A 52 3.22 5.46 -4.73
CA ASP A 52 3.75 6.80 -4.50
C ASP A 52 3.94 7.07 -3.01
N ILE A 53 3.01 6.63 -2.17
CA ILE A 53 3.11 6.74 -0.72
C ILE A 53 4.33 5.95 -0.21
N CYS A 54 4.50 4.71 -0.65
CA CYS A 54 5.64 3.89 -0.26
C CYS A 54 6.96 4.54 -0.66
N ASN A 55 7.05 5.09 -1.87
CA ASN A 55 8.24 5.78 -2.35
C ASN A 55 8.52 7.04 -1.53
N ALA A 56 7.48 7.82 -1.23
CA ALA A 56 7.62 9.04 -0.43
C ALA A 56 8.09 8.76 1.00
N LEU A 57 7.64 7.65 1.57
CA LEU A 57 8.02 7.24 2.93
C LEU A 57 9.37 6.52 2.96
N GLY A 58 9.93 6.18 1.82
CA GLY A 58 11.20 5.45 1.74
C GLY A 58 11.11 4.06 2.36
N THR A 59 9.95 3.42 2.28
CA THR A 59 9.73 2.08 2.82
C THR A 59 9.39 1.11 1.70
N GLY A 60 9.67 -0.17 1.93
CA GLY A 60 9.20 -1.22 1.04
C GLY A 60 7.69 -1.37 1.12
N ALA A 61 7.08 -1.85 0.05
CA ALA A 61 5.65 -2.08 -0.01
C ALA A 61 5.19 -3.16 0.98
N ASP A 62 6.09 -4.03 1.40
CA ASP A 62 5.82 -5.15 2.29
C ASP A 62 5.14 -4.75 3.61
N SER A 63 5.69 -3.75 4.30
CA SER A 63 5.16 -3.30 5.60
C SER A 63 3.74 -2.76 5.50
N ILE A 64 3.44 -2.04 4.43
CA ILE A 64 2.14 -1.40 4.23
C ILE A 64 1.14 -2.41 3.67
N LEU A 65 1.53 -3.18 2.66
CA LEU A 65 0.67 -4.20 2.07
C LEU A 65 0.30 -5.28 3.07
N ALA A 66 1.24 -5.73 3.89
CA ALA A 66 0.98 -6.72 4.93
C ALA A 66 -0.11 -6.23 5.90
N ALA A 67 -0.12 -4.93 6.21
CA ALA A 67 -1.13 -4.36 7.09
C ALA A 67 -2.51 -4.28 6.43
N TYR A 68 -2.58 -4.06 5.11
CA TYR A 68 -3.84 -4.07 4.38
C TYR A 68 -4.40 -5.47 4.17
N ILE A 69 -3.54 -6.48 4.11
CA ILE A 69 -3.96 -7.88 3.98
C ILE A 69 -4.33 -8.41 5.36
N ALA A 70 -5.52 -9.04 5.48
CA ALA A 70 -5.92 -9.65 6.74
C ALA A 70 -5.00 -10.84 7.06
N MET A 71 -4.12 -10.66 8.05
CA MET A 71 -3.06 -11.62 8.36
C MET A 71 -3.55 -12.87 9.09
N ASP A 72 -4.74 -12.85 9.63
CA ASP A 72 -5.38 -13.98 10.31
C ASP A 72 -5.98 -14.99 9.33
N THR A 73 -5.97 -14.70 8.03
CA THR A 73 -6.46 -15.59 6.99
C THR A 73 -5.30 -16.01 6.10
N PRO A 74 -5.07 -17.31 5.90
CA PRO A 74 -4.00 -17.74 5.00
C PRO A 74 -4.21 -17.21 3.59
N ILE A 75 -3.14 -16.75 2.96
CA ILE A 75 -3.17 -16.29 1.57
C ILE A 75 -3.42 -17.50 0.68
N ARG A 76 -4.50 -17.44 -0.11
CA ARG A 76 -4.82 -18.47 -1.09
C ARG A 76 -4.28 -18.05 -2.44
N TRP A 77 -3.17 -18.66 -2.82
CA TRP A 77 -2.46 -18.29 -4.05
C TRP A 77 -3.25 -18.60 -5.33
N THR A 78 -4.02 -19.70 -5.34
CA THR A 78 -4.75 -20.10 -6.55
C THR A 78 -5.77 -19.06 -7.01
N PRO A 79 -6.70 -18.59 -6.16
CA PRO A 79 -7.62 -17.51 -6.57
C PRO A 79 -6.91 -16.22 -6.91
N LEU A 80 -5.81 -15.90 -6.21
CA LEU A 80 -5.03 -14.70 -6.49
C LEU A 80 -4.36 -14.81 -7.87
N ALA A 81 -3.77 -15.95 -8.18
CA ALA A 81 -3.13 -16.18 -9.47
C ALA A 81 -4.12 -16.05 -10.63
N GLU A 82 -5.35 -16.58 -10.47
CA GLU A 82 -6.40 -16.46 -11.46
C GLU A 82 -6.80 -15.01 -11.70
N LYS A 83 -6.96 -14.23 -10.63
CA LYS A 83 -7.27 -12.79 -10.71
C LYS A 83 -6.15 -12.03 -11.42
N LEU A 84 -4.90 -12.33 -11.10
CA LEU A 84 -3.75 -11.70 -11.72
C LEU A 84 -3.66 -12.03 -13.21
N GLY A 85 -3.97 -13.28 -13.59
CA GLY A 85 -3.97 -13.70 -14.98
C GLY A 85 -5.03 -13.01 -15.83
N GLY A 86 -6.12 -12.52 -15.21
CA GLY A 86 -7.17 -11.78 -15.89
C GLY A 86 -6.89 -10.30 -16.10
N LEU A 87 -5.80 -9.77 -15.54
CA LEU A 87 -5.42 -8.36 -15.69
C LEU A 87 -4.62 -8.14 -16.98
N ASP A 88 -4.56 -6.89 -17.45
CA ASP A 88 -3.70 -6.57 -18.57
C ASP A 88 -2.21 -6.70 -18.17
N LEU A 89 -1.35 -6.77 -19.18
CA LEU A 89 0.07 -7.06 -18.98
C LEU A 89 0.76 -5.98 -18.13
N GLU A 90 0.40 -4.72 -18.31
CA GLU A 90 0.97 -3.62 -17.55
C GLU A 90 0.66 -3.74 -16.06
N LYS A 91 -0.60 -4.04 -15.73
CA LYS A 91 -1.02 -4.24 -14.35
C LYS A 91 -0.37 -5.48 -13.73
N GLN A 92 -0.26 -6.57 -14.50
CA GLN A 92 0.44 -7.78 -14.05
C GLN A 92 1.90 -7.48 -13.69
N HIS A 93 2.60 -6.71 -14.51
CA HIS A 93 3.99 -6.34 -14.27
C HIS A 93 4.15 -5.49 -13.01
N LYS A 94 3.24 -4.54 -12.78
CA LYS A 94 3.27 -3.71 -11.56
C LYS A 94 3.06 -4.54 -10.31
N ILE A 95 2.10 -5.45 -10.34
CA ILE A 95 1.80 -6.32 -9.19
C ILE A 95 2.95 -7.30 -8.96
N GLU A 96 3.51 -7.87 -10.03
CA GLU A 96 4.67 -8.76 -9.94
C GLU A 96 5.86 -8.06 -9.29
N ALA A 97 6.13 -6.81 -9.66
CA ALA A 97 7.21 -6.03 -9.05
C ALA A 97 6.99 -5.85 -7.55
N ILE A 98 5.76 -5.58 -7.13
CA ILE A 98 5.41 -5.45 -5.71
C ILE A 98 5.59 -6.77 -4.97
N LEU A 99 5.11 -7.87 -5.54
CA LEU A 99 5.23 -9.20 -4.94
C LEU A 99 6.69 -9.64 -4.85
N ASN A 100 7.49 -9.37 -5.87
CA ASN A 100 8.91 -9.67 -5.84
C ASN A 100 9.62 -8.88 -4.75
N CYS A 101 9.26 -7.62 -4.56
CA CYS A 101 9.79 -6.79 -3.49
C CYS A 101 9.45 -7.39 -2.12
N LEU A 102 8.22 -7.88 -1.94
CA LEU A 102 7.80 -8.55 -0.72
C LEU A 102 8.62 -9.82 -0.46
N ILE A 103 8.83 -10.63 -1.47
CA ILE A 103 9.57 -11.88 -1.36
C ILE A 103 11.03 -11.62 -0.99
N GLU A 104 11.65 -10.61 -1.60
CA GLU A 104 13.05 -10.27 -1.35
C GLU A 104 13.28 -9.70 0.06
N THR A 105 12.26 -9.09 0.66
CA THR A 105 12.37 -8.51 2.01
C THR A 105 11.97 -9.48 3.13
N ILE A 106 11.39 -10.61 2.81
CA ILE A 106 11.09 -11.66 3.77
C ILE A 106 12.35 -12.52 3.97
#